data_c9bbfda1f90b93ed763c98baaa5fdf60
#
_entry.id   c9bbfda1f90b93ed763c98baaa5fdf60
#
_cell.length_a   1.000
_cell.length_b   1.000
_cell.length_c   1.000
_cell.angle_alpha   90.00
_cell.angle_beta   90.00
_cell.angle_gamma   90.00
#
_symmetry.space_group_name_H-M   'P 1'
#
loop_
_entity.id
_entity.type
_entity.pdbx_description
1 polymer ?
#
loop_
_entity_poly.entity_id
_entity_poly.type
_entity_poly.pdbx_seq_one_letter_code
_entity_poly.pdbx_strand_id
1 'polypeptide(L)'
;MQTKQKSIENFKKYIDELISSSYILSDKKLTDLMRSISSSKLFYTLFEFCTEDFDYEDAFQKAFVKGDGYGNGKFILPSDQKTQIALIFCLLYKINTKELDFLNVLDDYFFVNNYNESYRNFTMQVLWPFRSVVLKTVETMAEDDAVLAREPVVVKKGKCSIKEKDVKEIISLLDESRSIILQYHMEPAQKAELIDLYSNFKDSLYDSEPSKIRLAFLGYKYATLFHRKLDNTFYRIQSLLKSNNVL
;
A
#
# COMPACT_ATOMS: atom_id res chain seq x y z
N MET A 1 -14.83 -12.65 0.30
CA MET A 1 -14.77 -11.30 -0.31
C MET A 1 -15.36 -10.30 0.67
N GLN A 2 -14.60 -9.30 1.14
CA GLN A 2 -15.16 -8.28 2.03
C GLN A 2 -16.22 -7.49 1.25
N THR A 3 -17.33 -7.16 1.91
CA THR A 3 -18.33 -6.27 1.31
C THR A 3 -17.71 -4.88 1.14
N LYS A 4 -18.15 -4.09 0.12
CA LYS A 4 -17.71 -2.71 -0.11
C LYS A 4 -17.75 -1.89 1.18
N GLN A 5 -18.85 -1.99 1.91
CA GLN A 5 -19.04 -1.27 3.19
C GLN A 5 -17.98 -1.63 4.23
N LYS A 6 -17.68 -2.91 4.40
CA LYS A 6 -16.65 -3.37 5.34
C LYS A 6 -15.25 -2.87 4.95
N SER A 7 -14.95 -2.79 3.64
CA SER A 7 -13.70 -2.22 3.16
C SER A 7 -13.56 -0.75 3.51
N ILE A 8 -14.64 0.04 3.34
CA ILE A 8 -14.68 1.47 3.70
C ILE A 8 -14.49 1.64 5.22
N GLU A 9 -15.18 0.86 6.02
CA GLU A 9 -15.07 0.89 7.49
C GLU A 9 -13.65 0.54 7.95
N ASN A 10 -13.03 -0.47 7.36
CA ASN A 10 -11.65 -0.83 7.66
C ASN A 10 -10.68 0.30 7.29
N PHE A 11 -10.81 0.89 6.11
CA PHE A 11 -9.97 2.03 5.72
C PHE A 11 -10.16 3.20 6.69
N LYS A 12 -11.41 3.58 7.01
CA LYS A 12 -11.70 4.63 8.01
C LYS A 12 -11.01 4.33 9.33
N LYS A 13 -11.15 3.13 9.83
CA LYS A 13 -10.53 2.71 11.09
C LYS A 13 -9.00 2.89 11.06
N TYR A 14 -8.33 2.31 10.07
CA TYR A 14 -6.86 2.30 10.05
C TYR A 14 -6.25 3.67 9.73
N ILE A 15 -6.89 4.47 8.87
CA ILE A 15 -6.41 5.85 8.63
C ILE A 15 -6.63 6.74 9.85
N ASP A 16 -7.74 6.59 10.59
CA ASP A 16 -8.01 7.33 11.82
C ASP A 16 -7.06 6.90 12.95
N GLU A 17 -6.72 5.62 13.05
CA GLU A 17 -5.69 5.12 13.96
C GLU A 17 -4.30 5.69 13.62
N LEU A 18 -3.95 5.79 12.33
CA LEU A 18 -2.70 6.42 11.90
C LEU A 18 -2.69 7.91 12.26
N ILE A 19 -3.74 8.65 11.93
CA ILE A 19 -3.86 10.08 12.21
C ILE A 19 -3.75 10.38 13.72
N SER A 20 -4.35 9.55 14.56
CA SER A 20 -4.38 9.74 16.03
C SER A 20 -3.17 9.16 16.75
N SER A 21 -2.25 8.49 16.04
CA SER A 21 -1.07 7.89 16.65
C SER A 21 0.00 8.94 17.01
N SER A 22 1.00 8.50 17.75
CA SER A 22 2.26 9.24 17.92
C SER A 22 3.25 8.89 16.81
N TYR A 23 4.26 9.73 16.61
CA TYR A 23 5.35 9.46 15.66
C TYR A 23 5.96 8.06 15.84
N ILE A 24 6.24 7.66 17.08
CA ILE A 24 6.86 6.35 17.40
C ILE A 24 6.00 5.17 16.95
N LEU A 25 4.68 5.31 16.97
CA LEU A 25 3.75 4.24 16.59
C LEU A 25 3.33 4.31 15.12
N SER A 26 3.69 5.38 14.41
CA SER A 26 3.22 5.64 13.05
C SER A 26 3.64 4.55 12.05
N ASP A 27 4.82 3.99 12.17
CA ASP A 27 5.31 2.91 11.30
C ASP A 27 4.39 1.69 11.32
N LYS A 28 4.00 1.25 12.52
CA LYS A 28 3.08 0.12 12.68
C LYS A 28 1.69 0.45 12.11
N LYS A 29 1.17 1.63 12.43
CA LYS A 29 -0.16 2.07 11.98
C LYS A 29 -0.20 2.28 10.47
N LEU A 30 0.87 2.77 9.86
CA LEU A 30 1.01 2.87 8.42
C LEU A 30 0.98 1.50 7.76
N THR A 31 1.70 0.53 8.31
CA THR A 31 1.69 -0.84 7.81
C THR A 31 0.29 -1.48 7.89
N ASP A 32 -0.43 -1.26 8.99
CA ASP A 32 -1.81 -1.74 9.17
C ASP A 32 -2.75 -1.13 8.11
N LEU A 33 -2.61 0.18 7.83
CA LEU A 33 -3.34 0.87 6.77
C LEU A 33 -3.03 0.28 5.39
N MET A 34 -1.75 0.11 5.04
CA MET A 34 -1.32 -0.42 3.74
C MET A 34 -1.82 -1.85 3.54
N ARG A 35 -1.82 -2.68 4.59
CA ARG A 35 -2.42 -4.01 4.57
C ARG A 35 -3.93 -3.97 4.30
N SER A 36 -4.65 -3.07 4.95
CA SER A 36 -6.09 -2.89 4.72
C SER A 36 -6.40 -2.50 3.27
N ILE A 37 -5.61 -1.61 2.69
CA ILE A 37 -5.72 -1.20 1.29
C ILE A 37 -5.46 -2.39 0.36
N SER A 38 -4.38 -3.12 0.56
CA SER A 38 -3.98 -4.25 -0.30
C SER A 38 -4.96 -5.43 -0.26
N SER A 39 -5.66 -5.64 0.86
CA SER A 39 -6.66 -6.70 1.01
C SER A 39 -8.03 -6.33 0.41
N SER A 40 -8.22 -5.10 -0.02
CA SER A 40 -9.49 -4.59 -0.54
C SER A 40 -9.45 -4.35 -2.04
N LYS A 41 -10.24 -5.10 -2.82
CA LYS A 41 -10.36 -4.87 -4.27
C LYS A 41 -10.79 -3.43 -4.58
N LEU A 42 -11.68 -2.84 -3.76
CA LEU A 42 -12.18 -1.48 -3.95
C LEU A 42 -11.05 -0.45 -3.91
N PHE A 43 -10.24 -0.48 -2.85
CA PHE A 43 -9.13 0.46 -2.69
C PHE A 43 -7.98 0.19 -3.65
N TYR A 44 -7.70 -1.09 -3.92
CA TYR A 44 -6.72 -1.46 -4.92
C TYR A 44 -7.05 -0.85 -6.29
N THR A 45 -8.30 -1.03 -6.77
CA THR A 45 -8.74 -0.46 -8.05
C THR A 45 -8.68 1.07 -8.05
N LEU A 46 -9.06 1.73 -6.96
CA LEU A 46 -8.95 3.17 -6.84
C LEU A 46 -7.50 3.64 -6.98
N PHE A 47 -6.58 3.04 -6.21
CA PHE A 47 -5.19 3.48 -6.22
C PHE A 47 -4.48 3.10 -7.53
N GLU A 48 -4.78 1.93 -8.12
CA GLU A 48 -4.30 1.57 -9.45
C GLU A 48 -4.74 2.61 -10.49
N PHE A 49 -6.02 2.99 -10.50
CA PHE A 49 -6.53 4.04 -11.39
C PHE A 49 -5.85 5.40 -11.16
N CYS A 50 -5.61 5.78 -9.90
CA CYS A 50 -4.98 7.07 -9.61
C CYS A 50 -3.49 7.09 -9.98
N THR A 51 -2.80 5.95 -9.87
CA THR A 51 -1.36 5.83 -10.15
C THR A 51 -1.02 5.41 -11.57
N GLU A 52 -2.03 5.12 -12.41
CA GLU A 52 -1.83 4.89 -13.83
C GLU A 52 -1.25 6.14 -14.50
N ASP A 53 -0.12 6.01 -15.18
CA ASP A 53 0.61 7.10 -15.83
C ASP A 53 1.03 8.25 -14.88
N PHE A 54 1.12 7.98 -13.57
CA PHE A 54 1.49 9.00 -12.58
C PHE A 54 3.00 9.08 -12.39
N ASP A 55 3.57 10.25 -12.69
CA ASP A 55 4.96 10.58 -12.39
C ASP A 55 5.08 11.10 -10.95
N TYR A 56 5.51 10.18 -10.06
CA TYR A 56 5.68 10.52 -8.65
C TYR A 56 6.77 11.57 -8.42
N GLU A 57 7.90 11.49 -9.12
CA GLU A 57 9.04 12.37 -8.86
C GLU A 57 8.72 13.82 -9.27
N ASP A 58 8.08 14.02 -10.41
CA ASP A 58 7.61 15.35 -10.86
C ASP A 58 6.55 15.91 -9.89
N ALA A 59 5.57 15.10 -9.51
CA ALA A 59 4.52 15.53 -8.59
C ALA A 59 5.06 15.79 -7.17
N PHE A 60 6.02 15.00 -6.71
CA PHE A 60 6.68 15.21 -5.42
C PHE A 60 7.45 16.52 -5.40
N GLN A 61 8.25 16.81 -6.42
CA GLN A 61 9.01 18.06 -6.52
C GLN A 61 8.12 19.31 -6.55
N LYS A 62 6.95 19.22 -7.18
CA LYS A 62 5.98 20.33 -7.22
C LYS A 62 5.27 20.54 -5.88
N ALA A 63 4.98 19.46 -5.17
CA ALA A 63 4.25 19.50 -3.90
C ALA A 63 5.17 19.73 -2.69
N PHE A 64 6.39 19.22 -2.71
CA PHE A 64 7.37 19.32 -1.64
C PHE A 64 8.50 20.28 -2.01
N VAL A 65 8.24 21.56 -1.84
CA VAL A 65 9.19 22.62 -2.19
C VAL A 65 10.23 22.77 -1.09
N LYS A 66 11.50 22.51 -1.41
CA LYS A 66 12.61 22.70 -0.47
C LYS A 66 12.79 24.18 -0.13
N GLY A 67 12.98 24.47 1.15
CA GLY A 67 13.36 25.80 1.62
C GLY A 67 14.86 25.94 1.80
N ASP A 68 15.31 27.15 2.04
CA ASP A 68 16.71 27.43 2.39
C ASP A 68 16.95 27.11 3.86
N GLY A 69 17.48 25.92 4.14
CA GLY A 69 17.81 25.45 5.48
C GLY A 69 16.82 24.43 6.06
N TYR A 70 17.18 23.94 7.24
CA TYR A 70 16.47 22.89 7.96
C TYR A 70 15.05 23.33 8.36
N GLY A 71 14.06 22.53 8.02
CA GLY A 71 12.65 22.77 8.41
C GLY A 71 11.93 23.87 7.63
N ASN A 72 12.55 24.49 6.64
CA ASN A 72 11.96 25.58 5.87
C ASN A 72 11.22 25.14 4.60
N GLY A 73 11.14 23.84 4.35
CA GLY A 73 10.38 23.29 3.23
C GLY A 73 8.88 23.54 3.39
N LYS A 74 8.16 23.53 2.27
CA LYS A 74 6.71 23.72 2.23
C LYS A 74 6.06 22.56 1.53
N PHE A 75 4.95 22.08 2.08
CA PHE A 75 4.06 21.17 1.40
C PHE A 75 2.90 21.95 0.76
N ILE A 76 2.67 21.73 -0.52
CA ILE A 76 1.59 22.33 -1.30
C ILE A 76 0.70 21.18 -1.79
N LEU A 77 -0.49 21.07 -1.21
CA LEU A 77 -1.43 20.03 -1.59
C LEU A 77 -1.89 20.23 -3.05
N PRO A 78 -1.78 19.21 -3.93
CA PRO A 78 -2.31 19.31 -5.28
C PRO A 78 -3.80 19.61 -5.31
N SER A 79 -4.26 20.43 -6.23
CA SER A 79 -5.68 20.79 -6.39
C SER A 79 -6.50 19.68 -7.07
N ASP A 80 -5.86 18.90 -7.95
CA ASP A 80 -6.50 17.78 -8.62
C ASP A 80 -6.58 16.56 -7.72
N GLN A 81 -7.81 16.01 -7.56
CA GLN A 81 -8.07 14.91 -6.63
C GLN A 81 -7.33 13.62 -7.01
N LYS A 82 -7.22 13.28 -8.31
CA LYS A 82 -6.50 12.10 -8.77
C LYS A 82 -5.02 12.21 -8.41
N THR A 83 -4.42 13.34 -8.72
CA THR A 83 -3.02 13.67 -8.40
C THR A 83 -2.78 13.66 -6.89
N GLN A 84 -3.69 14.24 -6.11
CA GLN A 84 -3.61 14.25 -4.65
C GLN A 84 -3.60 12.83 -4.06
N ILE A 85 -4.54 11.98 -4.52
CA ILE A 85 -4.62 10.57 -4.08
C ILE A 85 -3.35 9.82 -4.47
N ALA A 86 -2.92 9.93 -5.73
CA ALA A 86 -1.74 9.24 -6.23
C ALA A 86 -0.46 9.66 -5.49
N LEU A 87 -0.22 10.96 -5.33
CA LEU A 87 0.97 11.50 -4.67
C LEU A 87 1.06 11.00 -3.23
N ILE A 88 -0.02 11.16 -2.45
CA ILE A 88 0.01 10.82 -1.03
C ILE A 88 0.06 9.30 -0.86
N PHE A 89 -0.65 8.53 -1.66
CA PHE A 89 -0.55 7.07 -1.64
C PHE A 89 0.87 6.59 -1.93
N CYS A 90 1.52 7.10 -2.98
CA CYS A 90 2.91 6.75 -3.32
C CYS A 90 3.89 7.21 -2.23
N LEU A 91 3.68 8.38 -1.63
CA LEU A 91 4.47 8.86 -0.48
C LEU A 91 4.38 7.87 0.69
N LEU A 92 3.16 7.52 1.10
CA LEU A 92 2.93 6.58 2.20
C LEU A 92 3.49 5.18 1.88
N TYR A 93 3.36 4.75 0.63
CA TYR A 93 3.94 3.50 0.16
C TYR A 93 5.46 3.50 0.29
N LYS A 94 6.14 4.54 -0.23
CA LYS A 94 7.61 4.67 -0.15
C LYS A 94 8.11 4.77 1.30
N ILE A 95 7.38 5.46 2.18
CA ILE A 95 7.69 5.49 3.61
C ILE A 95 7.56 4.09 4.23
N ASN A 96 6.48 3.37 3.92
CA ASN A 96 6.23 2.04 4.46
C ASN A 96 7.26 1.00 3.97
N THR A 97 7.71 1.11 2.71
CA THR A 97 8.74 0.23 2.13
C THR A 97 10.16 0.63 2.50
N LYS A 98 10.33 1.74 3.26
CA LYS A 98 11.63 2.32 3.62
C LYS A 98 12.46 2.78 2.40
N GLU A 99 11.82 3.02 1.26
CA GLU A 99 12.43 3.70 0.11
C GLU A 99 12.61 5.20 0.37
N LEU A 100 11.78 5.74 1.25
CA LEU A 100 11.85 7.12 1.71
C LEU A 100 11.90 7.13 3.25
N ASP A 101 12.86 7.85 3.80
CA ASP A 101 12.97 8.03 5.24
C ASP A 101 11.94 9.05 5.72
N PHE A 102 11.01 8.59 6.56
CA PHE A 102 9.94 9.42 7.09
C PHE A 102 10.46 10.55 7.99
N LEU A 103 11.55 10.30 8.72
CA LEU A 103 12.16 11.32 9.56
C LEU A 103 12.62 12.51 8.72
N ASN A 104 13.29 12.24 7.60
CA ASN A 104 13.74 13.29 6.67
C ASN A 104 12.56 14.08 6.09
N VAL A 105 11.45 13.42 5.78
CA VAL A 105 10.24 14.13 5.31
C VAL A 105 9.68 15.06 6.38
N LEU A 106 9.64 14.60 7.64
CA LEU A 106 9.18 15.45 8.75
C LEU A 106 10.13 16.62 8.99
N ASP A 107 11.44 16.37 8.97
CA ASP A 107 12.46 17.38 9.21
C ASP A 107 12.52 18.43 8.10
N ASP A 108 12.40 18.01 6.84
CA ASP A 108 12.49 18.92 5.71
C ASP A 108 11.26 19.79 5.52
N TYR A 109 10.04 19.25 5.77
CA TYR A 109 8.79 19.91 5.33
C TYR A 109 7.77 20.18 6.42
N PHE A 110 7.85 19.50 7.57
CA PHE A 110 6.82 19.58 8.61
C PHE A 110 7.36 19.88 10.00
N PHE A 111 8.66 20.18 10.11
CA PHE A 111 9.30 20.39 11.40
C PHE A 111 8.69 21.58 12.15
N VAL A 112 8.46 21.37 13.46
CA VAL A 112 8.00 22.41 14.39
C VAL A 112 8.99 22.48 15.55
N ASN A 113 8.71 21.83 16.68
CA ASN A 113 9.57 21.85 17.86
C ASN A 113 10.13 20.47 18.22
N ASN A 114 9.33 19.44 17.97
CA ASN A 114 9.68 18.05 18.25
C ASN A 114 8.95 17.10 17.27
N TYR A 115 9.35 15.85 17.23
CA TYR A 115 8.83 14.88 16.25
C TYR A 115 7.33 14.59 16.39
N ASN A 116 6.76 14.65 17.58
CA ASN A 116 5.31 14.45 17.73
C ASN A 116 4.52 15.65 17.20
N GLU A 117 5.00 16.86 17.38
CA GLU A 117 4.38 18.06 16.79
C GLU A 117 4.58 18.10 15.27
N SER A 118 5.76 17.73 14.78
CA SER A 118 6.04 17.59 13.34
C SER A 118 5.15 16.53 12.69
N TYR A 119 4.97 15.38 13.34
CA TYR A 119 4.04 14.35 12.92
C TYR A 119 2.60 14.86 12.90
N ARG A 120 2.17 15.58 13.92
CA ARG A 120 0.84 16.20 13.98
C ARG A 120 0.64 17.20 12.83
N ASN A 121 1.67 18.00 12.51
CA ASN A 121 1.66 18.91 11.39
C ASN A 121 1.51 18.15 10.04
N PHE A 122 2.27 17.07 9.85
CA PHE A 122 2.12 16.15 8.73
C PHE A 122 0.70 15.56 8.67
N THR A 123 0.16 15.08 9.78
CA THR A 123 -1.20 14.50 9.78
C THR A 123 -2.25 15.52 9.35
N MET A 124 -2.14 16.76 9.81
CA MET A 124 -3.09 17.84 9.46
C MET A 124 -3.00 18.24 7.98
N GLN A 125 -1.80 18.30 7.42
CA GLN A 125 -1.60 18.79 6.05
C GLN A 125 -1.70 17.68 5.00
N VAL A 126 -1.39 16.43 5.35
CA VAL A 126 -1.29 15.32 4.40
C VAL A 126 -2.38 14.26 4.65
N LEU A 127 -2.44 13.68 5.85
CA LEU A 127 -3.31 12.51 6.10
C LEU A 127 -4.79 12.89 6.18
N TRP A 128 -5.17 14.01 6.79
CA TRP A 128 -6.55 14.47 6.83
C TRP A 128 -7.13 14.78 5.45
N PRO A 129 -6.46 15.56 4.58
CA PRO A 129 -6.91 15.75 3.21
C PRO A 129 -6.99 14.44 2.42
N PHE A 130 -5.97 13.57 2.55
CA PHE A 130 -5.95 12.26 1.91
C PHE A 130 -7.15 11.40 2.31
N ARG A 131 -7.40 11.25 3.61
CA ARG A 131 -8.58 10.57 4.14
C ARG A 131 -9.88 11.09 3.50
N SER A 132 -10.02 12.40 3.49
CA SER A 132 -11.25 13.07 3.02
C SER A 132 -11.47 12.83 1.53
N VAL A 133 -10.44 13.00 0.69
CA VAL A 133 -10.57 12.84 -0.76
C VAL A 133 -10.77 11.37 -1.13
N VAL A 134 -10.05 10.44 -0.49
CA VAL A 134 -10.22 9.00 -0.76
C VAL A 134 -11.62 8.53 -0.41
N LEU A 135 -12.15 8.89 0.77
CA LEU A 135 -13.50 8.49 1.18
C LEU A 135 -14.57 9.07 0.27
N LYS A 136 -14.47 10.35 -0.08
CA LYS A 136 -15.39 10.98 -1.03
C LYS A 136 -15.37 10.28 -2.39
N THR A 137 -14.19 9.98 -2.91
CA THR A 137 -14.06 9.29 -4.21
C THR A 137 -14.65 7.88 -4.15
N VAL A 138 -14.37 7.12 -3.09
CA VAL A 138 -14.89 5.76 -2.92
C VAL A 138 -16.42 5.75 -2.73
N GLU A 139 -16.97 6.70 -2.00
CA GLU A 139 -18.43 6.85 -1.83
C GLU A 139 -19.09 7.10 -3.21
N THR A 140 -18.55 8.02 -4.02
CA THR A 140 -19.03 8.27 -5.40
C THR A 140 -18.88 7.02 -6.28
N MET A 141 -17.74 6.31 -6.21
CA MET A 141 -17.54 5.05 -6.95
C MET A 141 -18.48 3.93 -6.48
N ALA A 142 -18.91 3.95 -5.24
CA ALA A 142 -19.84 2.96 -4.70
C ALA A 142 -21.29 3.21 -5.13
N GLU A 143 -21.65 4.46 -5.39
CA GLU A 143 -22.96 4.85 -5.93
C GLU A 143 -23.03 4.61 -7.44
N ASP A 144 -21.91 4.70 -8.15
CA ASP A 144 -21.82 4.56 -9.60
C ASP A 144 -21.37 3.13 -9.96
N ASP A 145 -22.30 2.17 -9.96
CA ASP A 145 -22.05 0.78 -10.37
C ASP A 145 -21.45 0.68 -11.80
N ALA A 146 -21.60 1.71 -12.62
CA ALA A 146 -21.03 1.80 -13.96
C ALA A 146 -19.48 2.01 -13.93
N VAL A 147 -18.95 2.64 -12.88
CA VAL A 147 -17.49 2.83 -12.73
C VAL A 147 -16.84 1.54 -12.25
N LEU A 148 -17.50 0.78 -11.39
CA LEU A 148 -17.03 -0.53 -10.92
C LEU A 148 -17.28 -1.64 -11.93
N ALA A 149 -18.18 -1.43 -12.89
CA ALA A 149 -18.43 -2.30 -14.04
C ALA A 149 -17.51 -2.01 -15.23
N ARG A 150 -16.68 -0.99 -15.16
CA ARG A 150 -15.54 -0.93 -16.07
C ARG A 150 -14.67 -2.12 -15.71
N GLU A 151 -14.81 -3.17 -16.51
CA GLU A 151 -13.78 -4.20 -16.59
C GLU A 151 -12.43 -3.47 -16.61
N PRO A 152 -11.42 -3.95 -15.87
CA PRO A 152 -10.08 -3.37 -15.97
C PRO A 152 -9.84 -3.19 -17.46
N VAL A 153 -9.47 -1.96 -17.83
CA VAL A 153 -9.13 -1.62 -19.22
C VAL A 153 -8.36 -2.83 -19.73
N VAL A 154 -8.88 -3.47 -20.78
CA VAL A 154 -8.27 -4.64 -21.39
C VAL A 154 -6.91 -4.19 -21.90
N VAL A 155 -5.93 -4.15 -20.99
CA VAL A 155 -4.54 -4.30 -21.39
C VAL A 155 -4.58 -5.59 -22.17
N LYS A 156 -4.35 -5.48 -23.49
CA LYS A 156 -4.36 -6.56 -24.47
C LYS A 156 -3.97 -7.85 -23.76
N LYS A 157 -4.85 -8.84 -23.74
CA LYS A 157 -4.64 -10.18 -23.18
C LYS A 157 -3.33 -10.77 -23.73
N GLY A 158 -2.20 -10.30 -23.20
CA GLY A 158 -1.00 -11.08 -23.18
C GLY A 158 -1.27 -12.18 -22.17
N LYS A 159 -1.22 -13.42 -22.58
CA LYS A 159 -1.17 -14.55 -21.64
C LYS A 159 -0.07 -14.25 -20.64
N CYS A 160 -0.44 -13.70 -19.48
CA CYS A 160 0.49 -13.58 -18.37
C CYS A 160 0.52 -14.94 -17.68
N SER A 161 1.20 -15.88 -18.33
CA SER A 161 1.55 -17.12 -17.67
C SER A 161 2.93 -16.92 -17.05
N ILE A 162 2.97 -16.82 -15.72
CA ILE A 162 4.23 -17.03 -15.01
C ILE A 162 4.77 -18.37 -15.48
N LYS A 163 6.03 -18.42 -15.83
CA LYS A 163 6.68 -19.67 -16.27
C LYS A 163 6.51 -20.72 -15.18
N GLU A 164 6.13 -21.93 -15.56
CA GLU A 164 5.86 -23.03 -14.60
C GLU A 164 7.02 -23.28 -13.63
N LYS A 165 8.25 -23.11 -14.08
CA LYS A 165 9.45 -23.18 -13.24
C LYS A 165 9.42 -22.10 -12.13
N ASP A 166 9.04 -20.87 -12.51
CA ASP A 166 9.03 -19.73 -11.58
C ASP A 166 7.86 -19.85 -10.59
N VAL A 167 6.71 -20.38 -11.02
CA VAL A 167 5.59 -20.72 -10.13
C VAL A 167 6.03 -21.72 -9.06
N LYS A 168 6.74 -22.80 -9.46
CA LYS A 168 7.24 -23.80 -8.51
C LYS A 168 8.22 -23.18 -7.51
N GLU A 169 9.12 -22.30 -7.97
CA GLU A 169 10.07 -21.61 -7.12
C GLU A 169 9.36 -20.65 -6.13
N ILE A 170 8.37 -19.87 -6.61
CA ILE A 170 7.57 -18.98 -5.74
C ILE A 170 6.82 -19.79 -4.69
N ILE A 171 6.21 -20.92 -5.05
CA ILE A 171 5.50 -21.79 -4.08
C ILE A 171 6.47 -22.32 -3.02
N SER A 172 7.67 -22.76 -3.42
CA SER A 172 8.69 -23.22 -2.45
C SER A 172 9.08 -22.11 -1.46
N LEU A 173 9.28 -20.89 -1.95
CA LEU A 173 9.58 -19.72 -1.11
C LEU A 173 8.41 -19.35 -0.18
N LEU A 174 7.18 -19.47 -0.68
CA LEU A 174 5.96 -19.27 0.11
C LEU A 174 5.83 -20.32 1.23
N ASP A 175 6.05 -21.58 0.93
CA ASP A 175 5.98 -22.67 1.92
C ASP A 175 7.07 -22.52 2.99
N GLU A 176 8.27 -22.04 2.64
CA GLU A 176 9.32 -21.66 3.57
C GLU A 176 8.85 -20.50 4.47
N SER A 177 8.32 -19.43 3.88
CA SER A 177 7.83 -18.26 4.63
C SER A 177 6.72 -18.66 5.62
N ARG A 178 5.79 -19.52 5.21
CA ARG A 178 4.76 -20.07 6.07
C ARG A 178 5.34 -20.83 7.26
N SER A 179 6.37 -21.63 7.01
CA SER A 179 7.03 -22.41 8.07
C SER A 179 7.68 -21.51 9.11
N ILE A 180 8.29 -20.40 8.67
CA ILE A 180 8.87 -19.37 9.54
C ILE A 180 7.76 -18.69 10.36
N ILE A 181 6.67 -18.24 9.72
CA ILE A 181 5.55 -17.56 10.38
C ILE A 181 4.89 -18.44 11.45
N LEU A 182 4.72 -19.74 11.17
CA LEU A 182 4.10 -20.66 12.12
C LEU A 182 4.89 -20.83 13.42
N GLN A 183 6.20 -20.54 13.41
CA GLN A 183 7.06 -20.61 14.61
C GLN A 183 6.94 -19.35 15.49
N TYR A 184 6.37 -18.26 14.99
CA TYR A 184 6.21 -17.06 15.80
C TYR A 184 5.04 -17.16 16.77
N HIS A 185 5.25 -16.60 17.95
CA HIS A 185 4.19 -16.44 18.93
C HIS A 185 3.33 -15.23 18.54
N MET A 186 2.09 -15.49 18.11
CA MET A 186 1.15 -14.45 17.71
C MET A 186 -0.28 -14.87 18.07
N GLU A 187 -1.18 -13.92 18.14
CA GLU A 187 -2.60 -14.16 18.40
C GLU A 187 -3.22 -15.09 17.35
N PRO A 188 -4.10 -16.04 17.76
CA PRO A 188 -4.72 -17.00 16.85
C PRO A 188 -5.42 -16.35 15.65
N ALA A 189 -6.06 -15.21 15.85
CA ALA A 189 -6.74 -14.47 14.79
C ALA A 189 -5.75 -13.91 13.76
N GLN A 190 -4.60 -13.39 14.19
CA GLN A 190 -3.55 -12.91 13.30
C GLN A 190 -2.93 -14.06 12.51
N LYS A 191 -2.74 -15.21 13.17
CA LYS A 191 -2.20 -16.40 12.53
C LYS A 191 -3.13 -16.94 11.45
N ALA A 192 -4.44 -16.97 11.72
CA ALA A 192 -5.44 -17.36 10.74
C ALA A 192 -5.46 -16.42 9.52
N GLU A 193 -5.42 -15.10 9.76
CA GLU A 193 -5.35 -14.10 8.69
C GLU A 193 -4.12 -14.29 7.78
N LEU A 194 -2.95 -14.55 8.36
CA LEU A 194 -1.72 -14.80 7.60
C LEU A 194 -1.78 -16.07 6.77
N ILE A 195 -2.42 -17.12 7.30
CA ILE A 195 -2.64 -18.38 6.56
C ILE A 195 -3.60 -18.15 5.38
N ASP A 196 -4.65 -17.35 5.57
CA ASP A 196 -5.58 -17.00 4.51
C ASP A 196 -4.91 -16.17 3.41
N LEU A 197 -4.09 -15.18 3.78
CA LEU A 197 -3.32 -14.39 2.82
C LEU A 197 -2.29 -15.23 2.06
N TYR A 198 -1.60 -16.16 2.73
CA TYR A 198 -0.73 -17.14 2.11
C TYR A 198 -1.48 -17.98 1.06
N SER A 199 -2.63 -18.55 1.45
CA SER A 199 -3.44 -19.40 0.57
C SER A 199 -3.94 -18.61 -0.63
N ASN A 200 -4.45 -17.39 -0.42
CA ASN A 200 -4.92 -16.50 -1.48
C ASN A 200 -3.81 -16.16 -2.47
N PHE A 201 -2.58 -15.91 -1.98
CA PHE A 201 -1.47 -15.63 -2.89
C PHE A 201 -1.04 -16.89 -3.65
N LYS A 202 -0.95 -18.05 -3.00
CA LYS A 202 -0.63 -19.33 -3.65
C LYS A 202 -1.61 -19.66 -4.76
N ASP A 203 -2.92 -19.50 -4.50
CA ASP A 203 -3.98 -19.77 -5.47
C ASP A 203 -3.94 -18.77 -6.64
N SER A 204 -3.63 -17.49 -6.36
CA SER A 204 -3.55 -16.46 -7.38
C SER A 204 -2.45 -16.69 -8.43
N LEU A 205 -1.39 -17.44 -8.10
CA LEU A 205 -0.30 -17.75 -9.05
C LEU A 205 -0.76 -18.50 -10.29
N TYR A 206 -1.91 -19.15 -10.23
CA TYR A 206 -2.54 -19.86 -11.35
C TYR A 206 -3.56 -18.99 -12.09
N ASP A 207 -3.80 -17.75 -11.65
CA ASP A 207 -4.71 -16.83 -12.32
C ASP A 207 -4.07 -16.26 -13.58
N SER A 208 -4.88 -16.02 -14.59
CA SER A 208 -4.44 -15.39 -15.85
C SER A 208 -4.31 -13.86 -15.73
N GLU A 209 -4.77 -13.25 -14.62
CA GLU A 209 -4.78 -11.81 -14.40
C GLU A 209 -3.59 -11.38 -13.51
N PRO A 210 -2.60 -10.64 -14.06
CA PRO A 210 -1.46 -10.14 -13.29
C PRO A 210 -1.86 -9.29 -12.07
N SER A 211 -2.94 -8.52 -12.20
CA SER A 211 -3.46 -7.66 -11.13
C SER A 211 -3.87 -8.43 -9.90
N LYS A 212 -4.45 -9.63 -10.05
CA LYS A 212 -4.83 -10.49 -8.93
C LYS A 212 -3.60 -11.05 -8.21
N ILE A 213 -2.62 -11.49 -8.99
CA ILE A 213 -1.36 -11.99 -8.43
C ILE A 213 -0.64 -10.89 -7.66
N ARG A 214 -0.56 -9.69 -8.24
CA ARG A 214 0.04 -8.51 -7.62
C ARG A 214 -0.64 -8.14 -6.31
N LEU A 215 -1.98 -8.06 -6.30
CA LEU A 215 -2.76 -7.75 -5.11
C LEU A 215 -2.52 -8.77 -4.00
N ALA A 216 -2.58 -10.06 -4.32
CA ALA A 216 -2.37 -11.14 -3.35
C ALA A 216 -0.93 -11.13 -2.78
N PHE A 217 0.07 -10.90 -3.64
CA PHE A 217 1.47 -10.73 -3.21
C PHE A 217 1.65 -9.56 -2.24
N LEU A 218 1.11 -8.38 -2.59
CA LEU A 218 1.22 -7.19 -1.75
C LEU A 218 0.52 -7.39 -0.40
N GLY A 219 -0.68 -7.97 -0.40
CA GLY A 219 -1.41 -8.29 0.82
C GLY A 219 -0.61 -9.19 1.77
N TYR A 220 -0.02 -10.28 1.24
CA TYR A 220 0.80 -11.19 2.02
C TYR A 220 2.11 -10.54 2.48
N LYS A 221 2.82 -9.84 1.60
CA LYS A 221 4.05 -9.10 1.91
C LYS A 221 3.83 -8.10 3.05
N TYR A 222 2.79 -7.25 2.97
CA TYR A 222 2.52 -6.24 4.00
C TYR A 222 2.10 -6.85 5.34
N ALA A 223 1.34 -7.92 5.32
CA ALA A 223 0.96 -8.62 6.55
C ALA A 223 2.16 -9.24 7.29
N THR A 224 3.28 -9.44 6.58
CA THR A 224 4.49 -10.12 7.10
C THR A 224 5.71 -9.20 7.26
N LEU A 225 5.61 -7.89 6.97
CA LEU A 225 6.72 -6.93 7.03
C LEU A 225 7.47 -6.86 8.37
N PHE A 226 6.82 -7.24 9.47
CA PHE A 226 7.47 -7.26 10.80
C PHE A 226 8.45 -8.41 10.99
N HIS A 227 8.52 -9.33 10.04
CA HIS A 227 9.35 -10.54 10.12
C HIS A 227 10.60 -10.39 9.23
N ARG A 228 11.60 -9.64 9.69
CA ARG A 228 12.86 -9.39 8.95
C ARG A 228 13.51 -10.63 8.35
N LYS A 229 13.26 -11.83 8.93
CA LYS A 229 13.75 -13.10 8.37
C LYS A 229 13.16 -13.44 7.02
N LEU A 230 12.06 -12.78 6.62
CA LEU A 230 11.37 -13.01 5.35
C LEU A 230 11.80 -12.02 4.24
N ASP A 231 12.62 -11.00 4.55
CA ASP A 231 12.99 -9.96 3.58
C ASP A 231 13.63 -10.56 2.32
N ASN A 232 14.57 -11.49 2.47
CA ASN A 232 15.23 -12.15 1.34
C ASN A 232 14.25 -13.00 0.52
N THR A 233 13.34 -13.70 1.19
CA THR A 233 12.30 -14.52 0.55
C THR A 233 11.37 -13.63 -0.29
N PHE A 234 10.89 -12.51 0.27
CA PHE A 234 10.07 -11.56 -0.47
C PHE A 234 10.81 -10.86 -1.60
N TYR A 235 12.08 -10.50 -1.39
CA TYR A 235 12.90 -9.94 -2.46
C TYR A 235 13.02 -10.92 -3.66
N ARG A 236 13.23 -12.20 -3.38
CA ARG A 236 13.32 -13.23 -4.42
C ARG A 236 11.99 -13.43 -5.15
N ILE A 237 10.88 -13.53 -4.42
CA ILE A 237 9.53 -13.61 -5.01
C ILE A 237 9.26 -12.39 -5.90
N GLN A 238 9.55 -11.18 -5.40
CA GLN A 238 9.36 -9.94 -6.15
C GLN A 238 10.17 -9.92 -7.44
N SER A 239 11.42 -10.39 -7.42
CA SER A 239 12.27 -10.52 -8.60
C SER A 239 11.67 -11.47 -9.64
N LEU A 240 11.14 -12.63 -9.21
CA LEU A 240 10.48 -13.60 -10.09
C LEU A 240 9.18 -13.04 -10.70
N LEU A 241 8.38 -12.31 -9.92
CA LEU A 241 7.17 -11.66 -10.40
C LEU A 241 7.50 -10.55 -11.42
N LYS A 242 8.54 -9.74 -11.17
CA LYS A 242 9.03 -8.73 -12.14
C LYS A 242 9.51 -9.37 -13.46
N SER A 243 10.27 -10.47 -13.38
CA SER A 243 10.77 -11.16 -14.59
C SER A 243 9.65 -11.76 -15.45
N ASN A 244 8.46 -11.92 -14.91
CA ASN A 244 7.26 -12.41 -15.59
C ASN A 244 6.24 -11.29 -15.91
N ASN A 245 6.63 -9.99 -15.77
CA ASN A 245 5.77 -8.82 -16.01
C ASN A 245 4.47 -8.80 -15.16
N VAL A 246 4.55 -9.30 -13.94
CA VAL A 246 3.45 -9.26 -12.97
C VAL A 246 3.52 -8.00 -12.08
N LEU A 247 4.76 -7.53 -11.80
CA LEU A 247 5.05 -6.33 -11.02
C LEU A 247 5.75 -5.28 -11.86
#